data_c41d5750f260a55a25a9a5be2d408c90
#
_entry.id   c41d5750f260a55a25a9a5be2d408c90
#
_cell.length_a   1.000
_cell.length_b   1.000
_cell.length_c   1.000
_cell.angle_alpha   90.00
_cell.angle_beta   90.00
_cell.angle_gamma   90.00
#
_symmetry.space_group_name_H-M   'P 1'
#
loop_
_entity.id
_entity.type
_entity.pdbx_description
1 polymer ?
#
loop_
_entity_poly.entity_id
_entity_poly.type
_entity_poly.pdbx_seq_one_letter_code
_entity_poly.pdbx_strand_id
1 'polypeptide(L)'
;MLIINNKIVEELLDMQTCIDVQEDAFRGLATRSAVMRPRIDVYVPCDFEDSYYRWGSTEGACNGFFATRIKSDIMSWPRNDAGEITNQNKFCVEPGTYCDLVYLFSSGDGSPL
;
A
#
# COMPACT_ATOMS: atom_id res chain seq x y z
N MET A 1 2.79 3.07 21.25
CA MET A 1 2.82 2.96 19.78
C MET A 1 4.15 2.33 19.37
N LEU A 2 4.11 1.22 18.67
CA LEU A 2 5.31 0.57 18.12
C LEU A 2 5.57 1.11 16.72
N ILE A 3 6.82 1.45 16.42
CA ILE A 3 7.24 1.85 15.07
C ILE A 3 8.23 0.80 14.55
N ILE A 4 7.87 0.15 13.45
CA ILE A 4 8.69 -0.86 12.77
C ILE A 4 9.17 -0.23 11.45
N ASN A 5 10.48 -0.10 11.30
CA ASN A 5 11.11 0.41 10.08
C ASN A 5 11.53 -0.75 9.15
N ASN A 6 11.93 -0.41 7.92
CA ASN A 6 12.32 -1.41 6.91
C ASN A 6 13.43 -2.35 7.38
N LYS A 7 14.40 -1.84 8.14
CA LYS A 7 15.51 -2.67 8.64
C LYS A 7 15.02 -3.79 9.56
N ILE A 8 14.08 -3.49 10.46
CA ILE A 8 13.46 -4.49 11.33
C ILE A 8 12.66 -5.50 10.50
N VAL A 9 11.95 -5.04 9.47
CA VAL A 9 11.21 -5.94 8.57
C VAL A 9 12.16 -6.89 7.85
N GLU A 10 13.27 -6.40 7.30
CA GLU A 10 14.29 -7.20 6.62
C GLU A 10 14.94 -8.26 7.54
N GLU A 11 15.09 -7.94 8.82
CA GLU A 11 15.65 -8.87 9.81
C GLU A 11 14.66 -9.98 10.22
N LEU A 12 13.36 -9.70 10.19
CA LEU A 12 12.32 -10.61 10.71
C LEU A 12 11.58 -11.40 9.64
N LEU A 13 11.54 -10.90 8.40
CA LEU A 13 10.69 -11.43 7.35
C LEU A 13 11.53 -12.02 6.21
N ASP A 14 11.60 -13.33 6.12
CA ASP A 14 12.16 -14.03 4.95
C ASP A 14 11.08 -14.29 3.89
N MET A 15 11.53 -14.68 2.69
CA MET A 15 10.63 -14.93 1.57
C MET A 15 9.68 -16.09 1.83
N GLN A 16 10.12 -17.15 2.50
CA GLN A 16 9.26 -18.31 2.80
C GLN A 16 8.13 -17.91 3.75
N THR A 17 8.45 -17.19 4.80
CA THR A 17 7.43 -16.63 5.72
C THR A 17 6.43 -15.72 4.98
N CYS A 18 6.90 -14.88 4.05
CA CYS A 18 6.00 -14.06 3.22
C CYS A 18 5.04 -14.91 2.39
N ILE A 19 5.51 -16.00 1.79
CA ILE A 19 4.67 -16.91 1.00
C ILE A 19 3.63 -17.58 1.89
N ASP A 20 4.04 -18.12 3.03
CA ASP A 20 3.17 -18.86 3.94
C ASP A 20 2.04 -17.98 4.48
N VAL A 21 2.35 -16.75 4.92
CA VAL A 21 1.31 -15.83 5.42
C VAL A 21 0.37 -15.35 4.30
N GLN A 22 0.86 -15.22 3.06
CA GLN A 22 0.02 -14.89 1.92
C GLN A 22 -0.95 -16.03 1.58
N GLU A 23 -0.47 -17.27 1.57
CA GLU A 23 -1.34 -18.45 1.38
C GLU A 23 -2.43 -18.52 2.43
N ASP A 24 -2.08 -18.33 3.70
CA ASP A 24 -3.05 -18.34 4.80
C ASP A 24 -4.09 -17.22 4.66
N ALA A 25 -3.66 -16.01 4.26
CA ALA A 25 -4.58 -14.92 4.02
C ALA A 25 -5.55 -15.22 2.86
N PHE A 26 -5.08 -15.79 1.75
CA PHE A 26 -5.96 -16.20 0.64
C PHE A 26 -6.92 -17.34 1.03
N ARG A 27 -6.46 -18.32 1.80
CA ARG A 27 -7.36 -19.34 2.37
C ARG A 27 -8.41 -18.72 3.28
N GLY A 28 -8.00 -17.77 4.11
CA GLY A 28 -8.89 -17.00 4.98
C GLY A 28 -9.97 -16.24 4.20
N LEU A 29 -9.64 -15.65 3.05
CA LEU A 29 -10.64 -15.00 2.18
C LEU A 29 -11.64 -16.03 1.64
N ALA A 30 -11.19 -17.21 1.21
CA ALA A 30 -12.06 -18.26 0.70
C ALA A 30 -13.00 -18.83 1.78
N THR A 31 -12.54 -18.93 3.02
CA THR A 31 -13.32 -19.43 4.16
C THR A 31 -14.09 -18.34 4.91
N ARG A 32 -13.95 -17.09 4.52
CA ARG A 32 -14.53 -15.90 5.17
C ARG A 32 -14.01 -15.64 6.60
N SER A 33 -12.86 -16.16 6.94
CA SER A 33 -12.12 -15.83 8.17
C SER A 33 -11.19 -14.62 8.00
N ALA A 34 -10.98 -14.18 6.77
CA ALA A 34 -10.32 -12.92 6.43
C ALA A 34 -11.23 -12.06 5.55
N VAL A 35 -11.01 -10.77 5.59
CA VAL A 35 -11.71 -9.79 4.76
C VAL A 35 -10.73 -8.82 4.12
N MET A 36 -11.04 -8.35 2.93
CA MET A 36 -10.27 -7.34 2.22
C MET A 36 -11.20 -6.36 1.54
N ARG A 37 -10.87 -5.08 1.64
CA ARG A 37 -11.50 -4.04 0.84
C ARG A 37 -10.63 -3.78 -0.41
N PRO A 38 -11.23 -3.67 -1.61
CA PRO A 38 -10.50 -3.22 -2.80
C PRO A 38 -9.82 -1.87 -2.58
N ARG A 39 -8.69 -1.66 -3.25
CA ARG A 39 -7.96 -0.40 -3.20
C ARG A 39 -8.84 0.76 -3.70
N ILE A 40 -8.78 1.86 -2.99
CA ILE A 40 -9.36 3.14 -3.41
C ILE A 40 -8.21 4.10 -3.70
N ASP A 41 -8.21 4.71 -4.86
CA ASP A 41 -7.28 5.77 -5.24
C ASP A 41 -8.06 7.08 -5.43
N VAL A 42 -7.50 8.16 -4.89
CA VAL A 42 -7.96 9.52 -5.11
C VAL A 42 -6.87 10.27 -5.86
N TYR A 43 -7.21 10.91 -6.97
CA TYR A 43 -6.30 11.69 -7.79
C TYR A 43 -6.64 13.16 -7.65
N VAL A 44 -5.62 13.98 -7.40
CA VAL A 44 -5.76 15.43 -7.26
C VAL A 44 -4.73 16.09 -8.18
N PRO A 45 -5.05 17.17 -8.88
CA PRO A 45 -4.07 17.95 -9.63
C PRO A 45 -2.89 18.33 -8.73
N CYS A 46 -1.69 18.31 -9.29
CA CYS A 46 -0.46 18.67 -8.58
C CYS A 46 0.39 19.65 -9.44
N ASP A 47 1.51 20.10 -8.90
CA ASP A 47 2.35 21.13 -9.53
C ASP A 47 3.25 20.60 -10.67
N PHE A 48 3.17 19.31 -10.99
CA PHE A 48 3.95 18.68 -12.05
C PHE A 48 3.10 18.51 -13.31
N GLU A 49 3.68 18.85 -14.48
CA GLU A 49 3.03 18.71 -15.77
C GLU A 49 2.65 17.25 -16.04
N ASP A 50 1.51 17.03 -16.71
CA ASP A 50 0.93 15.69 -17.01
C ASP A 50 0.92 14.73 -15.82
N SER A 51 0.67 15.26 -14.62
CA SER A 51 0.78 14.50 -13.38
C SER A 51 -0.38 14.78 -12.42
N TYR A 52 -0.60 13.83 -11.54
CA TYR A 52 -1.56 13.93 -10.44
C TYR A 52 -0.93 13.40 -9.15
N TYR A 53 -1.20 14.06 -8.05
CA TYR A 53 -1.00 13.46 -6.74
C TYR A 53 -2.01 12.34 -6.55
N ARG A 54 -1.53 11.16 -6.16
CA ARG A 54 -2.37 10.03 -5.82
C ARG A 54 -2.26 9.71 -4.33
N TRP A 55 -3.40 9.70 -3.68
CA TRP A 55 -3.57 9.09 -2.38
C TRP A 55 -4.34 7.78 -2.54
N GLY A 56 -3.81 6.67 -2.02
CA GLY A 56 -4.45 5.37 -2.12
C GLY A 56 -4.48 4.65 -0.79
N SER A 57 -5.54 3.87 -0.54
CA SER A 57 -5.62 3.00 0.62
C SER A 57 -6.10 1.61 0.26
N THR A 58 -5.65 0.64 1.06
CA THR A 58 -6.06 -0.76 0.98
C THR A 58 -6.20 -1.27 2.41
N GLU A 59 -7.31 -1.92 2.71
CA GLU A 59 -7.58 -2.43 4.05
C GLU A 59 -7.90 -3.92 4.03
N GLY A 60 -7.55 -4.57 5.13
CA GLY A 60 -7.89 -5.97 5.34
C GLY A 60 -7.76 -6.41 6.79
N ALA A 61 -8.39 -7.52 7.12
CA ALA A 61 -8.28 -8.13 8.43
C ALA A 61 -8.11 -9.66 8.30
N CYS A 62 -7.19 -10.19 9.05
CA CYS A 62 -7.01 -11.64 9.27
C CYS A 62 -6.28 -11.89 10.59
N ASN A 63 -6.43 -13.10 11.12
CA ASN A 63 -5.67 -13.57 12.29
C ASN A 63 -5.68 -12.62 13.49
N GLY A 64 -6.78 -11.93 13.74
CA GLY A 64 -6.92 -11.00 14.87
C GLY A 64 -6.36 -9.60 14.64
N PHE A 65 -5.88 -9.30 13.44
CA PHE A 65 -5.35 -7.99 13.06
C PHE A 65 -6.19 -7.34 11.97
N PHE A 66 -6.31 -6.03 12.05
CA PHE A 66 -6.78 -5.17 10.95
C PHE A 66 -5.62 -4.30 10.49
N ALA A 67 -5.41 -4.21 9.20
CA ALA A 67 -4.36 -3.39 8.60
C ALA A 67 -4.94 -2.38 7.63
N THR A 68 -4.47 -1.14 7.70
CA THR A 68 -4.66 -0.11 6.66
C THR A 68 -3.32 0.26 6.07
N ARG A 69 -3.16 0.05 4.78
CA ARG A 69 -2.00 0.54 4.03
C ARG A 69 -2.37 1.81 3.30
N ILE A 70 -1.58 2.85 3.50
CA ILE A 70 -1.74 4.16 2.85
C ILE A 70 -0.55 4.39 1.92
N LYS A 71 -0.86 4.90 0.73
CA LYS A 71 0.13 5.34 -0.27
C LYS A 71 -0.04 6.80 -0.58
N SER A 72 1.10 7.50 -0.72
CA SER A 72 1.17 8.88 -1.13
C SER A 72 2.26 9.00 -2.20
N ASP A 73 1.87 9.23 -3.45
CA ASP A 73 2.81 9.32 -4.56
C ASP A 73 2.28 10.24 -5.69
N ILE A 74 3.16 10.55 -6.64
CA ILE A 74 2.82 11.27 -7.87
C ILE A 74 2.74 10.25 -9.01
N MET A 75 1.67 10.31 -9.76
CA MET A 75 1.48 9.55 -11.00
C MET A 75 1.58 10.50 -12.18
N SER A 76 2.42 10.15 -13.15
CA SER A 76 2.67 10.95 -14.35
C SER A 76 2.37 10.14 -15.60
N TRP A 77 1.76 10.78 -16.59
CA TRP A 77 1.47 10.22 -17.92
C TRP A 77 2.06 11.13 -19.00
N PRO A 78 3.41 11.12 -19.17
CA PRO A 78 4.05 11.97 -20.15
C PRO A 78 3.53 11.70 -21.57
N ARG A 79 3.38 12.76 -22.35
CA ARG A 79 2.89 12.71 -23.72
C ARG A 79 4.01 13.01 -24.71
N ASN A 80 3.93 12.43 -25.90
CA ASN A 80 4.78 12.79 -27.02
C ASN A 80 4.24 14.06 -27.75
N ASP A 81 4.95 14.49 -28.77
CA ASP A 81 4.57 15.67 -29.58
C ASP A 81 3.21 15.52 -30.29
N ALA A 82 2.75 14.28 -30.48
CA ALA A 82 1.42 13.98 -31.02
C ALA A 82 0.31 13.96 -29.94
N GLY A 83 0.65 14.20 -28.68
CA GLY A 83 -0.29 14.19 -27.55
C GLY A 83 -0.64 12.79 -27.03
N GLU A 84 0.03 11.74 -27.51
CA GLU A 84 -0.21 10.37 -27.07
C GLU A 84 0.55 10.05 -25.79
N ILE A 85 -0.08 9.35 -24.84
CA ILE A 85 0.59 8.88 -23.63
C ILE A 85 1.65 7.84 -23.98
N THR A 86 2.90 8.10 -23.61
CA THR A 86 4.02 7.24 -23.93
C THR A 86 4.37 6.27 -22.81
N ASN A 87 4.10 6.65 -21.56
CA ASN A 87 4.46 5.85 -20.40
C ASN A 87 3.56 6.21 -19.20
N GLN A 88 3.65 5.41 -18.15
CA GLN A 88 3.13 5.73 -16.83
C GLN A 88 4.28 5.68 -15.82
N ASN A 89 4.59 6.80 -15.22
CA ASN A 89 5.63 6.91 -14.21
C ASN A 89 5.02 7.10 -12.84
N LYS A 90 5.73 6.65 -11.84
CA LYS A 90 5.39 6.82 -10.44
C LYS A 90 6.63 7.30 -9.69
N PHE A 91 6.50 8.38 -8.94
CA PHE A 91 7.61 8.92 -8.15
C PHE A 91 7.12 9.61 -6.88
N CYS A 92 8.06 9.81 -5.97
CA CYS A 92 7.93 10.73 -4.83
C CYS A 92 8.88 11.90 -5.03
N VAL A 93 8.63 13.01 -4.34
CA VAL A 93 9.45 14.23 -4.45
C VAL A 93 10.92 13.95 -4.12
N GLU A 94 11.17 13.11 -3.13
CA GLU A 94 12.53 12.63 -2.84
C GLU A 94 12.78 11.28 -3.50
N PRO A 95 13.76 11.17 -4.41
CA PRO A 95 14.13 9.90 -5.02
C PRO A 95 14.46 8.81 -3.98
N GLY A 96 13.88 7.64 -4.16
CA GLY A 96 14.07 6.50 -3.26
C GLY A 96 13.18 6.49 -2.01
N THR A 97 12.41 7.55 -1.77
CA THR A 97 11.41 7.57 -0.71
C THR A 97 10.02 7.31 -1.28
N TYR A 98 9.35 6.31 -0.73
CA TYR A 98 7.92 6.09 -0.97
C TYR A 98 7.20 6.27 0.35
N CYS A 99 6.26 7.19 0.40
CA CYS A 99 5.38 7.29 1.55
C CYS A 99 4.36 6.16 1.50
N ASP A 100 4.73 5.04 2.07
CA ASP A 100 3.93 3.82 2.15
C ASP A 100 3.88 3.42 3.61
N LEU A 101 2.75 3.63 4.26
CA LEU A 101 2.55 3.42 5.68
C LEU A 101 1.54 2.31 5.90
N VAL A 102 1.81 1.44 6.86
CA VAL A 102 0.86 0.42 7.31
C VAL A 102 0.54 0.68 8.77
N TYR A 103 -0.74 0.88 9.05
CA TYR A 103 -1.27 0.95 10.41
C TYR A 103 -1.91 -0.37 10.78
N LEU A 104 -1.59 -0.87 11.97
CA LEU A 104 -2.13 -2.11 12.51
C LEU A 104 -3.00 -1.83 13.72
N PHE A 105 -4.10 -2.56 13.80
CA PHE A 105 -5.03 -2.54 14.91
C PHE A 105 -5.37 -3.97 15.33
N SER A 106 -5.63 -4.17 16.61
CA SER A 106 -6.28 -5.38 17.08
C SER A 106 -7.72 -5.42 16.54
N SER A 107 -8.12 -6.47 15.85
CA SER A 107 -9.52 -6.62 15.44
C SER A 107 -10.44 -7.12 16.56
N GLY A 108 -9.87 -7.48 17.72
CA GLY A 108 -10.63 -7.92 18.87
C GLY A 108 -11.23 -6.78 19.70
N ASP A 109 -10.53 -5.65 19.79
CA ASP A 109 -10.93 -4.51 20.63
C ASP A 109 -10.73 -3.14 19.95
N GLY A 110 -10.18 -3.09 18.74
CA GLY A 110 -9.95 -1.86 17.99
C GLY A 110 -8.72 -1.07 18.45
N SER A 111 -7.92 -1.58 19.37
CA SER A 111 -6.74 -0.85 19.85
C SER A 111 -5.65 -0.74 18.79
N PRO A 112 -4.98 0.42 18.64
CA PRO A 112 -3.81 0.55 17.77
C PRO A 112 -2.62 -0.21 18.37
N LEU A 113 -1.83 -0.85 17.52
CA LEU A 113 -0.66 -1.64 17.88
C LEU A 113 0.65 -0.86 17.74
#